data_043a652c1ee6755e90854ea0f9a14f93
#
_entry.id   043a652c1ee6755e90854ea0f9a14f93
#
_cell.length_a   1.000
_cell.length_b   1.000
_cell.length_c   1.000
_cell.angle_alpha   90.00
_cell.angle_beta   90.00
_cell.angle_gamma   90.00
#
_symmetry.space_group_name_H-M   'P 1'
#
loop_
_entity.id
_entity.type
_entity.pdbx_description
1 polymer ?
#
loop_
_entity_poly.entity_id
_entity_poly.type
_entity_poly.pdbx_seq_one_letter_code
_entity_poly.pdbx_strand_id
1 'polypeptide(L)'
;FPTRRSSDLDAFLDKEGEATLTFCDHQNTVLAELTFTLCKYQGKSTLFIGGMQGAKAHVPHEHIQLATKACHGLFPKRLLVEAVMTLAGAFPVEQILAVSNATHIYRSWRYRKKKEGKLLADYDSFWRSLGGQQQENGNFALPLTMPRKLMEEIASKKRSEYRRRYALLDSLIQQVSQATAR
;
A
#
# COMPACT_ATOMS: atom_id res chain seq x y z
N PHE A 1 -5.43 1.89 16.22
CA PHE A 1 -4.70 0.69 15.71
C PHE A 1 -3.92 0.08 16.86
N PRO A 2 -4.11 -1.21 17.21
CA PRO A 2 -3.24 -1.87 18.16
C PRO A 2 -1.85 -2.00 17.53
N THR A 3 -0.87 -1.31 18.12
CA THR A 3 0.55 -1.52 17.81
C THR A 3 0.95 -2.89 18.35
N ARG A 4 0.88 -3.95 17.55
CA ARG A 4 1.54 -5.21 17.87
C ARG A 4 3.03 -5.06 17.69
N ARG A 5 3.82 -5.52 18.68
CA ARG A 5 5.27 -5.64 18.54
C ARG A 5 5.57 -6.60 17.38
N SER A 6 6.59 -6.27 16.59
CA SER A 6 7.03 -7.03 15.42
C SER A 6 7.45 -8.48 15.69
N SER A 7 7.52 -8.90 16.98
CA SER A 7 7.89 -10.26 17.39
C SER A 7 6.78 -11.31 17.25
N ASP A 8 5.51 -10.87 17.06
CA ASP A 8 4.35 -11.78 17.05
C ASP A 8 3.76 -11.99 15.65
N LEU A 9 4.35 -11.35 14.64
CA LEU A 9 4.00 -11.55 13.23
C LEU A 9 5.20 -12.22 12.57
N ASP A 10 5.00 -13.43 12.06
CA ASP A 10 5.88 -13.98 11.03
C ASP A 10 5.90 -12.96 9.87
N ALA A 11 6.85 -12.04 9.92
CA ALA A 11 6.96 -10.97 8.96
C ALA A 11 7.29 -11.58 7.60
N PHE A 12 6.25 -11.80 6.81
CA PHE A 12 6.36 -12.40 5.49
C PHE A 12 7.22 -11.54 4.55
N LEU A 13 7.34 -10.25 4.87
CA LEU A 13 8.07 -9.22 4.10
C LEU A 13 9.27 -8.65 4.87
N ASP A 14 9.88 -9.41 5.78
CA ASP A 14 10.98 -8.99 6.66
C ASP A 14 12.23 -8.43 5.93
N LYS A 15 12.35 -8.73 4.64
CA LYS A 15 13.49 -8.32 3.78
C LYS A 15 13.17 -7.18 2.82
N GLU A 16 11.94 -6.68 2.85
CA GLU A 16 11.43 -5.71 1.88
C GLU A 16 11.35 -4.29 2.46
N GLY A 17 11.60 -4.12 3.78
CA GLY A 17 11.60 -2.81 4.43
C GLY A 17 11.63 -2.90 5.96
N GLU A 18 11.68 -1.74 6.61
CA GLU A 18 11.80 -1.60 8.06
C GLU A 18 10.45 -1.51 8.78
N ALA A 19 9.42 -1.10 8.07
CA ALA A 19 8.06 -0.94 8.60
C ALA A 19 7.04 -1.61 7.68
N THR A 20 6.03 -2.23 8.29
CA THR A 20 4.94 -2.89 7.58
C THR A 20 3.60 -2.34 8.01
N LEU A 21 2.79 -1.93 7.04
CA LEU A 21 1.36 -1.68 7.24
C LEU A 21 0.57 -2.92 6.86
N THR A 22 -0.35 -3.30 7.73
CA THR A 22 -1.19 -4.46 7.54
C THR A 22 -2.66 -4.07 7.57
N PHE A 23 -3.42 -4.52 6.57
CA PHE A 23 -4.87 -4.41 6.55
C PHE A 23 -5.48 -5.74 7.00
N CYS A 24 -6.21 -5.70 8.11
CA CYS A 24 -6.92 -6.85 8.66
C CYS A 24 -8.43 -6.66 8.60
N ASP A 25 -9.18 -7.75 8.47
CA ASP A 25 -10.61 -7.75 8.70
C ASP A 25 -10.95 -7.74 10.21
N HIS A 26 -12.25 -7.79 10.54
CA HIS A 26 -12.74 -7.80 11.92
C HIS A 26 -12.35 -9.07 12.71
N GLN A 27 -11.91 -10.13 12.03
CA GLN A 27 -11.41 -11.36 12.61
C GLN A 27 -9.88 -11.38 12.75
N ASN A 28 -9.22 -10.25 12.51
CA ASN A 28 -7.76 -10.12 12.42
C ASN A 28 -7.11 -10.97 11.31
N THR A 29 -7.86 -11.35 10.28
CA THR A 29 -7.31 -12.00 9.09
C THR A 29 -6.61 -10.95 8.24
N VAL A 30 -5.35 -11.19 7.92
CA VAL A 30 -4.55 -10.29 7.07
C VAL A 30 -5.04 -10.38 5.63
N LEU A 31 -5.51 -9.27 5.08
CA LEU A 31 -6.01 -9.15 3.70
C LEU A 31 -5.04 -8.44 2.76
N ALA A 32 -4.15 -7.62 3.30
CA ALA A 32 -3.04 -7.03 2.54
C ALA A 32 -1.94 -6.57 3.49
N GLU A 33 -0.71 -6.55 2.98
CA GLU A 33 0.48 -6.02 3.65
C GLU A 33 1.27 -5.14 2.68
N LEU A 34 1.87 -4.07 3.20
CA LEU A 34 2.74 -3.17 2.46
C LEU A 34 3.93 -2.83 3.35
N THR A 35 5.14 -3.05 2.83
CA THR A 35 6.39 -2.81 3.56
C THR A 35 7.14 -1.66 2.94
N PHE A 36 7.67 -0.77 3.77
CA PHE A 36 8.37 0.44 3.34
C PHE A 36 9.52 0.81 4.27
N THR A 37 10.38 1.68 3.78
CA THR A 37 11.50 2.29 4.53
C THR A 37 11.51 3.79 4.28
N LEU A 38 11.82 4.57 5.31
CA LEU A 38 12.14 5.99 5.20
C LEU A 38 13.66 6.15 5.06
N CYS A 39 14.12 6.70 3.95
CA CYS A 39 15.55 6.80 3.66
C CYS A 39 15.87 8.06 2.84
N LYS A 40 17.16 8.36 2.71
CA LYS A 40 17.64 9.29 1.69
C LYS A 40 18.00 8.50 0.43
N TYR A 41 17.37 8.80 -0.68
CA TYR A 41 17.64 8.18 -1.97
C TYR A 41 17.96 9.28 -3.01
N GLN A 42 19.16 9.22 -3.59
CA GLN A 42 19.66 10.26 -4.52
C GLN A 42 19.54 11.69 -3.97
N GLY A 43 19.86 11.86 -2.67
CA GLY A 43 19.82 13.14 -1.97
C GLY A 43 18.44 13.61 -1.51
N LYS A 44 17.36 12.91 -1.87
CA LYS A 44 15.96 13.23 -1.52
C LYS A 44 15.46 12.38 -0.36
N SER A 45 14.69 13.00 0.53
CA SER A 45 13.94 12.29 1.58
C SER A 45 12.86 11.44 0.92
N THR A 46 12.95 10.13 1.07
CA THR A 46 12.19 9.16 0.29
C THR A 46 11.45 8.17 1.18
N LEU A 47 10.18 7.95 0.91
CA LEU A 47 9.47 6.75 1.36
C LEU A 47 9.60 5.70 0.25
N PHE A 48 10.29 4.60 0.55
CA PHE A 48 10.54 3.54 -0.41
C PHE A 48 9.69 2.32 -0.09
N ILE A 49 8.75 1.96 -0.97
CA ILE A 49 7.92 0.76 -0.86
C ILE A 49 8.70 -0.42 -1.44
N GLY A 50 9.13 -1.33 -0.57
CA GLY A 50 9.92 -2.49 -0.95
C GLY A 50 9.09 -3.72 -1.30
N GLY A 51 7.83 -3.78 -0.86
CA GLY A 51 6.95 -4.88 -1.18
C GLY A 51 5.49 -4.63 -0.83
N MET A 52 4.61 -5.37 -1.47
CA MET A 52 3.19 -5.37 -1.16
C MET A 52 2.58 -6.72 -1.55
N GLN A 53 1.79 -7.29 -0.65
CA GLN A 53 1.10 -8.54 -0.89
C GLN A 53 -0.39 -8.45 -0.57
N GLY A 54 -1.18 -9.28 -1.21
CA GLY A 54 -2.57 -9.52 -0.85
C GLY A 54 -2.70 -10.60 0.21
N ALA A 55 -3.93 -11.00 0.49
CA ALA A 55 -4.24 -12.11 1.37
C ALA A 55 -3.52 -13.41 0.95
N LYS A 56 -3.14 -14.23 1.92
CA LYS A 56 -2.56 -15.55 1.68
C LYS A 56 -3.55 -16.45 0.94
N ALA A 57 -3.05 -17.42 0.18
CA ALA A 57 -3.87 -18.27 -0.70
C ALA A 57 -4.98 -19.06 0.02
N HIS A 58 -4.82 -19.31 1.33
CA HIS A 58 -5.83 -20.01 2.12
C HIS A 58 -6.99 -19.11 2.59
N VAL A 59 -6.84 -17.78 2.47
CA VAL A 59 -7.90 -16.83 2.84
C VAL A 59 -8.98 -16.81 1.77
N PRO A 60 -10.24 -17.09 2.11
CA PRO A 60 -11.32 -17.07 1.14
C PRO A 60 -11.47 -15.70 0.47
N HIS A 61 -11.69 -15.69 -0.83
CA HIS A 61 -11.87 -14.45 -1.61
C HIS A 61 -13.04 -13.57 -1.11
N GLU A 62 -14.02 -14.20 -0.48
CA GLU A 62 -15.15 -13.52 0.15
C GLU A 62 -14.72 -12.49 1.21
N HIS A 63 -13.67 -12.77 2.00
CA HIS A 63 -13.12 -11.79 2.96
C HIS A 63 -12.67 -10.50 2.27
N ILE A 64 -12.00 -10.63 1.11
CA ILE A 64 -11.54 -9.48 0.32
C ILE A 64 -12.74 -8.72 -0.26
N GLN A 65 -13.77 -9.43 -0.73
CA GLN A 65 -14.98 -8.81 -1.27
C GLN A 65 -15.75 -8.05 -0.18
N LEU A 66 -15.93 -8.64 0.99
CA LEU A 66 -16.59 -8.01 2.13
C LEU A 66 -15.83 -6.77 2.60
N ALA A 67 -14.51 -6.86 2.75
CA ALA A 67 -13.66 -5.73 3.10
C ALA A 67 -13.74 -4.61 2.06
N THR A 68 -13.69 -4.94 0.77
CA THR A 68 -13.83 -3.97 -0.32
C THR A 68 -15.19 -3.27 -0.28
N LYS A 69 -16.27 -4.00 -0.02
CA LYS A 69 -17.61 -3.44 0.13
C LYS A 69 -17.70 -2.52 1.36
N ALA A 70 -17.15 -2.94 2.49
CA ALA A 70 -17.10 -2.15 3.71
C ALA A 70 -16.29 -0.86 3.53
N CYS A 71 -15.24 -0.91 2.70
CA CYS A 71 -14.40 0.25 2.34
C CYS A 71 -14.93 1.00 1.09
N HIS A 72 -16.21 0.89 0.79
CA HIS A 72 -16.89 1.63 -0.29
C HIS A 72 -16.22 1.49 -1.65
N GLY A 73 -15.82 0.25 -2.00
CA GLY A 73 -15.18 -0.09 -3.26
C GLY A 73 -13.66 0.14 -3.31
N LEU A 74 -13.03 0.47 -2.17
CA LEU A 74 -11.58 0.45 -2.04
C LEU A 74 -11.13 -0.94 -1.59
N PHE A 75 -10.39 -1.63 -2.42
CA PHE A 75 -9.83 -2.92 -2.02
C PHE A 75 -8.60 -2.75 -1.11
N PRO A 76 -8.27 -3.74 -0.26
CA PRO A 76 -7.27 -3.63 0.80
C PRO A 76 -5.92 -3.06 0.37
N LYS A 77 -5.35 -3.53 -0.74
CA LYS A 77 -4.08 -3.00 -1.27
C LYS A 77 -4.13 -1.50 -1.58
N ARG A 78 -5.24 -1.04 -2.18
CA ARG A 78 -5.42 0.37 -2.51
C ARG A 78 -5.47 1.22 -1.24
N LEU A 79 -6.18 0.76 -0.22
CA LEU A 79 -6.29 1.47 1.04
C LEU A 79 -4.93 1.57 1.77
N LEU A 80 -4.10 0.52 1.70
CA LEU A 80 -2.73 0.59 2.24
C LEU A 80 -1.86 1.63 1.54
N VAL A 81 -1.99 1.78 0.22
CA VAL A 81 -1.26 2.83 -0.50
C VAL A 81 -1.74 4.23 -0.09
N GLU A 82 -3.04 4.44 0.06
CA GLU A 82 -3.59 5.71 0.58
C GLU A 82 -3.05 6.00 2.01
N ALA A 83 -2.96 4.97 2.86
CA ALA A 83 -2.39 5.10 4.20
C ALA A 83 -0.90 5.46 4.18
N VAL A 84 -0.10 4.82 3.32
CA VAL A 84 1.32 5.13 3.15
C VAL A 84 1.54 6.54 2.62
N MET A 85 0.75 6.98 1.65
CA MET A 85 0.82 8.36 1.15
C MET A 85 0.45 9.38 2.22
N THR A 86 -0.53 9.06 3.06
CA THR A 86 -0.89 9.88 4.21
C THR A 86 0.25 9.96 5.23
N LEU A 87 0.90 8.84 5.52
CA LEU A 87 2.10 8.80 6.36
C LEU A 87 3.23 9.62 5.76
N ALA A 88 3.49 9.50 4.46
CA ALA A 88 4.49 10.31 3.77
C ALA A 88 4.23 11.80 3.93
N GLY A 89 2.98 12.23 3.90
CA GLY A 89 2.59 13.63 4.13
C GLY A 89 2.81 14.13 5.57
N ALA A 90 2.90 13.22 6.55
CA ALA A 90 3.20 13.57 7.94
C ALA A 90 4.70 13.71 8.23
N PHE A 91 5.56 13.32 7.32
CA PHE A 91 7.01 13.43 7.39
C PHE A 91 7.53 14.31 6.24
N PRO A 92 8.76 14.86 6.35
CA PRO A 92 9.34 15.68 5.28
C PRO A 92 9.82 14.80 4.10
N VAL A 93 8.88 14.04 3.51
CA VAL A 93 9.12 13.18 2.36
C VAL A 93 8.95 13.97 1.07
N GLU A 94 9.97 13.93 0.22
CA GLU A 94 10.00 14.63 -1.07
C GLU A 94 9.55 13.75 -2.24
N GLN A 95 9.65 12.41 -2.08
CA GLN A 95 9.24 11.46 -3.10
C GLN A 95 8.81 10.12 -2.50
N ILE A 96 7.91 9.42 -3.20
CA ILE A 96 7.54 8.04 -2.91
C ILE A 96 8.03 7.19 -4.07
N LEU A 97 8.86 6.20 -3.78
CA LEU A 97 9.32 5.21 -4.75
C LEU A 97 8.80 3.83 -4.39
N ALA A 98 8.61 2.99 -5.39
CA ALA A 98 8.17 1.62 -5.21
C ALA A 98 8.96 0.67 -6.13
N VAL A 99 9.23 -0.54 -5.63
CA VAL A 99 9.84 -1.58 -6.45
C VAL A 99 8.95 -1.97 -7.62
N SER A 100 9.58 -2.32 -8.73
CA SER A 100 8.91 -2.93 -9.89
C SER A 100 9.00 -4.46 -9.84
N ASN A 101 8.37 -5.12 -10.80
CA ASN A 101 8.56 -6.55 -11.03
C ASN A 101 10.04 -6.90 -11.28
N ALA A 102 10.84 -5.97 -11.82
CA ALA A 102 12.25 -6.17 -12.14
C ALA A 102 13.18 -5.90 -10.95
N THR A 103 12.86 -4.92 -10.09
CA THR A 103 13.72 -4.46 -8.99
C THR A 103 13.39 -5.09 -7.65
N HIS A 104 12.32 -5.88 -7.57
CA HIS A 104 11.93 -6.56 -6.33
C HIS A 104 13.02 -7.53 -5.85
N ILE A 105 13.27 -7.57 -4.54
CA ILE A 105 14.35 -8.34 -3.92
C ILE A 105 14.34 -9.84 -4.27
N TYR A 106 13.17 -10.42 -4.48
CA TYR A 106 13.05 -11.85 -4.84
C TYR A 106 13.50 -12.17 -6.26
N ARG A 107 13.74 -11.19 -7.11
CA ARG A 107 14.43 -11.36 -8.39
C ARG A 107 15.95 -11.43 -8.27
N SER A 108 16.52 -11.04 -7.13
CA SER A 108 17.93 -11.24 -6.85
C SER A 108 18.28 -12.72 -6.98
N TRP A 109 19.41 -13.02 -7.63
CA TRP A 109 19.90 -14.40 -7.88
C TRP A 109 19.95 -15.29 -6.61
N ARG A 110 20.12 -14.69 -5.42
CA ARG A 110 20.13 -15.39 -4.12
C ARG A 110 18.78 -16.01 -3.76
N TYR A 111 17.69 -15.45 -4.24
CA TYR A 111 16.31 -15.86 -3.89
C TYR A 111 15.58 -16.56 -5.03
N ARG A 112 16.12 -16.49 -6.28
CA ARG A 112 15.50 -17.03 -7.49
C ARG A 112 15.15 -18.52 -7.37
N LYS A 113 16.09 -19.34 -6.84
CA LYS A 113 15.88 -20.80 -6.67
C LYS A 113 14.82 -21.18 -5.62
N LYS A 114 14.57 -20.32 -4.60
CA LYS A 114 13.61 -20.61 -3.50
C LYS A 114 12.18 -20.16 -3.78
N LYS A 115 12.00 -19.22 -4.70
CA LYS A 115 10.69 -18.56 -4.95
C LYS A 115 10.33 -18.45 -6.44
N GLU A 116 10.93 -19.27 -7.29
CA GLU A 116 10.55 -19.38 -8.69
C GLU A 116 9.05 -19.75 -8.77
N GLY A 117 8.23 -18.86 -9.36
CA GLY A 117 6.78 -19.00 -9.44
C GLY A 117 5.94 -18.37 -8.31
N LYS A 118 6.55 -17.75 -7.29
CA LYS A 118 5.82 -17.14 -6.15
C LYS A 118 5.63 -15.63 -6.23
N LEU A 119 6.15 -14.95 -7.24
CA LEU A 119 5.86 -13.54 -7.48
C LEU A 119 4.49 -13.41 -8.14
N LEU A 120 3.43 -13.54 -7.33
CA LEU A 120 2.04 -13.50 -7.78
C LEU A 120 1.50 -12.06 -7.93
N ALA A 121 2.27 -11.04 -7.51
CA ALA A 121 1.86 -9.66 -7.60
C ALA A 121 2.43 -9.02 -8.86
N ASP A 122 1.58 -8.50 -9.73
CA ASP A 122 2.00 -7.61 -10.82
C ASP A 122 2.10 -6.19 -10.27
N TYR A 123 3.30 -5.83 -9.81
CA TYR A 123 3.60 -4.50 -9.28
C TYR A 123 3.47 -3.43 -10.36
N ASP A 124 3.99 -3.70 -11.54
CA ASP A 124 4.06 -2.70 -12.60
C ASP A 124 2.68 -2.21 -13.03
N SER A 125 1.76 -3.14 -13.31
CA SER A 125 0.37 -2.80 -13.65
C SER A 125 -0.33 -2.10 -12.49
N PHE A 126 -0.09 -2.53 -11.27
CA PHE A 126 -0.69 -1.91 -10.10
C PHE A 126 -0.22 -0.47 -9.91
N TRP A 127 1.10 -0.20 -9.95
CA TRP A 127 1.63 1.15 -9.80
C TRP A 127 1.17 2.08 -10.92
N ARG A 128 1.15 1.61 -12.17
CA ARG A 128 0.60 2.39 -13.30
C ARG A 128 -0.86 2.77 -13.09
N SER A 129 -1.66 1.88 -12.53
CA SER A 129 -3.08 2.16 -12.21
C SER A 129 -3.25 3.26 -11.15
N LEU A 130 -2.21 3.52 -10.36
CA LEU A 130 -2.15 4.58 -9.36
C LEU A 130 -1.49 5.88 -9.86
N GLY A 131 -1.19 5.98 -11.16
CA GLY A 131 -0.48 7.11 -11.73
C GLY A 131 1.04 7.06 -11.54
N GLY A 132 1.58 5.91 -11.14
CA GLY A 132 3.01 5.67 -11.01
C GLY A 132 3.74 5.73 -12.34
N GLN A 133 4.93 6.32 -12.35
CA GLN A 133 5.78 6.45 -13.52
C GLN A 133 7.08 5.69 -13.31
N GLN A 134 7.41 4.82 -14.26
CA GLN A 134 8.65 4.04 -14.19
C GLN A 134 9.85 4.97 -14.45
N GLN A 135 10.85 4.86 -13.58
CA GLN A 135 12.09 5.62 -13.64
C GLN A 135 13.18 4.84 -14.38
N GLU A 136 14.26 5.51 -14.77
CA GLU A 136 15.42 4.89 -15.45
C GLU A 136 16.05 3.76 -14.61
N ASN A 137 16.04 3.88 -13.28
CA ASN A 137 16.54 2.85 -12.36
C ASN A 137 15.62 1.62 -12.24
N GLY A 138 14.50 1.60 -12.97
CA GLY A 138 13.53 0.51 -12.99
C GLY A 138 12.47 0.57 -11.91
N ASN A 139 12.59 1.42 -10.89
CA ASN A 139 11.57 1.61 -9.86
C ASN A 139 10.44 2.52 -10.35
N PHE A 140 9.33 2.56 -9.62
CA PHE A 140 8.23 3.48 -9.88
C PHE A 140 8.26 4.67 -8.94
N ALA A 141 8.12 5.88 -9.50
CA ALA A 141 7.77 7.06 -8.73
C ALA A 141 6.25 7.16 -8.63
N LEU A 142 5.73 7.23 -7.41
CA LEU A 142 4.31 7.39 -7.15
C LEU A 142 4.00 8.85 -6.81
N PRO A 143 2.75 9.32 -7.06
CA PRO A 143 2.33 10.64 -6.60
C PRO A 143 2.35 10.70 -5.06
N LEU A 144 2.63 11.87 -4.50
CA LEU A 144 2.61 12.07 -3.04
C LEU A 144 1.20 11.97 -2.45
N THR A 145 0.20 12.27 -3.26
CA THR A 145 -1.23 12.17 -2.89
C THR A 145 -2.02 11.62 -4.06
N MET A 146 -3.09 10.89 -3.75
CA MET A 146 -3.99 10.38 -4.79
C MET A 146 -5.00 11.43 -5.21
N PRO A 147 -5.14 11.70 -6.52
CA PRO A 147 -6.15 12.62 -7.01
C PRO A 147 -7.55 12.09 -6.72
N ARG A 148 -8.43 12.97 -6.25
CA ARG A 148 -9.86 12.69 -6.07
C ARG A 148 -10.62 13.19 -7.28
N LYS A 149 -11.54 12.38 -7.78
CA LYS A 149 -12.48 12.80 -8.83
C LYS A 149 -13.46 13.82 -8.27
N LEU A 150 -13.78 14.82 -9.05
CA LEU A 150 -14.87 15.75 -8.73
C LEU A 150 -16.21 15.00 -8.74
N MET A 151 -17.16 15.41 -7.88
CA MET A 151 -18.47 14.74 -7.79
C MET A 151 -19.26 14.81 -9.10
N GLU A 152 -19.00 15.83 -9.92
CA GLU A 152 -19.60 16.01 -11.25
C GLU A 152 -19.13 14.97 -12.27
N GLU A 153 -17.86 14.56 -12.14
CA GLU A 153 -17.26 13.53 -13.01
C GLU A 153 -17.74 12.10 -12.66
N ILE A 154 -18.40 11.95 -11.51
CA ILE A 154 -18.86 10.66 -11.01
C ILE A 154 -20.33 10.47 -11.40
N ALA A 155 -20.63 9.33 -12.05
CA ALA A 155 -21.99 8.95 -12.40
C ALA A 155 -22.91 9.05 -11.18
N SER A 156 -24.10 9.65 -11.34
CA SER A 156 -25.02 10.00 -10.25
C SER A 156 -25.33 8.81 -9.32
N LYS A 157 -25.49 7.61 -9.88
CA LYS A 157 -25.73 6.36 -9.14
C LYS A 157 -24.56 5.95 -8.22
N LYS A 158 -23.34 6.45 -8.46
CA LYS A 158 -22.15 6.14 -7.68
C LYS A 158 -21.73 7.24 -6.72
N ARG A 159 -22.32 8.42 -6.79
CA ARG A 159 -21.93 9.59 -5.95
C ARG A 159 -22.03 9.32 -4.46
N SER A 160 -23.06 8.60 -4.02
CA SER A 160 -23.23 8.22 -2.61
C SER A 160 -22.10 7.30 -2.11
N GLU A 161 -21.68 6.33 -2.93
CA GLU A 161 -20.55 5.45 -2.62
C GLU A 161 -19.24 6.25 -2.52
N TYR A 162 -18.99 7.16 -3.46
CA TYR A 162 -17.78 8.00 -3.46
C TYR A 162 -17.74 8.99 -2.30
N ARG A 163 -18.87 9.56 -1.88
CA ARG A 163 -18.92 10.41 -0.67
C ARG A 163 -18.50 9.63 0.57
N ARG A 164 -18.99 8.40 0.75
CA ARG A 164 -18.59 7.53 1.88
C ARG A 164 -17.13 7.10 1.78
N ARG A 165 -16.65 6.82 0.58
CA ARG A 165 -15.23 6.52 0.32
C ARG A 165 -14.34 7.69 0.72
N TYR A 166 -14.67 8.90 0.33
CA TYR A 166 -13.89 10.09 0.67
C TYR A 166 -13.95 10.41 2.16
N ALA A 167 -15.08 10.24 2.81
CA ALA A 167 -15.20 10.37 4.27
C ALA A 167 -14.33 9.34 5.00
N LEU A 168 -14.24 8.09 4.51
CA LEU A 168 -13.33 7.08 5.05
C LEU A 168 -11.86 7.53 4.90
N LEU A 169 -11.46 8.02 3.74
CA LEU A 169 -10.10 8.51 3.50
C LEU A 169 -9.77 9.74 4.35
N ASP A 170 -10.70 10.66 4.53
CA ASP A 170 -10.54 11.83 5.41
C ASP A 170 -10.36 11.40 6.88
N SER A 171 -11.12 10.40 7.32
CA SER A 171 -10.95 9.81 8.66
C SER A 171 -9.57 9.16 8.82
N LEU A 172 -9.08 8.46 7.79
CA LEU A 172 -7.74 7.88 7.79
C LEU A 172 -6.66 8.97 7.93
N ILE A 173 -6.76 10.05 7.15
CA ILE A 173 -5.84 11.19 7.22
C ILE A 173 -5.84 11.78 8.63
N GLN A 174 -7.00 11.99 9.22
CA GLN A 174 -7.14 12.53 10.56
C GLN A 174 -6.49 11.63 11.63
N GLN A 175 -6.72 10.31 11.55
CA GLN A 175 -6.14 9.34 12.48
C GLN A 175 -4.61 9.29 12.39
N VAL A 176 -4.07 9.29 11.17
CA VAL A 176 -2.61 9.32 10.95
C VAL A 176 -2.02 10.61 11.49
N SER A 177 -2.63 11.77 11.20
CA SER A 177 -2.17 13.08 11.71
C SER A 177 -2.16 13.14 13.23
N GLN A 178 -3.18 12.58 13.89
CA GLN A 178 -3.22 12.50 15.35
C GLN A 178 -2.15 11.57 15.92
N ALA A 179 -1.86 10.46 15.26
CA ALA A 179 -0.85 9.50 15.71
C ALA A 179 0.59 10.02 15.53
N THR A 180 0.82 10.89 14.55
CA THR A 180 2.15 11.44 14.21
C THR A 180 2.43 12.81 14.87
N ALA A 181 1.43 13.45 15.48
CA ALA A 181 1.57 14.72 16.18
C ALA A 181 2.16 14.62 17.61
N ARG A 182 2.67 13.43 18.00
CA ARG A 182 3.24 13.18 19.35
C ARG A 182 4.74 13.28 19.35
#